data_e86f295d8dff89effc2b7cf7a4362d1e
#
_entry.id   e86f295d8dff89effc2b7cf7a4362d1e
#
_cell.length_a   1.000
_cell.length_b   1.000
_cell.length_c   1.000
_cell.angle_alpha   90.00
_cell.angle_beta   90.00
_cell.angle_gamma   90.00
#
_symmetry.space_group_name_H-M   'P 1'
#
loop_
_entity.id
_entity.type
_entity.pdbx_description
1 polymer ?
#
loop_
_entity_poly.entity_id
_entity_poly.type
_entity_poly.pdbx_seq_one_letter_code
_entity_poly.pdbx_strand_id
1 'polypeptide(L)'
;MWRKIAVAAIVVAGLCLTGFAQEEGAARFGIGIKAGTPGAGVELGMPFTSNFGGRLGFNYFTYSYDTTQEGIKYDADLTLQTVAALLDWHPTGGSFRVSGGVLYNGNEVEGKAKVGAGGVDINGINYTADQVGTLKAKVDFNNIAPYVGIGWDTSFGAERQWGIYL
;
A
#
# COMPACT_ATOMS: atom_id res chain seq x y z
N MET A 1 -31.27 -7.43 1.73
CA MET A 1 -30.15 -7.52 0.76
C MET A 1 -28.87 -7.22 1.52
N TRP A 2 -28.19 -8.23 2.04
CA TRP A 2 -26.98 -8.06 2.86
C TRP A 2 -25.79 -7.97 1.91
N ARG A 3 -25.22 -6.77 1.79
CA ARG A 3 -23.94 -6.57 1.09
C ARG A 3 -22.86 -7.25 1.92
N LYS A 4 -22.28 -8.32 1.38
CA LYS A 4 -21.12 -8.98 1.96
C LYS A 4 -19.97 -7.97 1.97
N ILE A 5 -19.62 -7.49 3.15
CA ILE A 5 -18.38 -6.71 3.37
C ILE A 5 -17.27 -7.74 3.27
N ALA A 6 -16.58 -7.78 2.15
CA ALA A 6 -15.34 -8.54 2.01
C ALA A 6 -14.27 -7.79 2.81
N VAL A 7 -13.94 -8.29 4.00
CA VAL A 7 -12.77 -7.85 4.75
C VAL A 7 -11.56 -8.47 4.06
N ALA A 8 -10.88 -7.70 3.25
CA ALA A 8 -9.58 -8.09 2.71
C ALA A 8 -8.54 -7.95 3.83
N ALA A 9 -8.10 -9.06 4.39
CA ALA A 9 -6.95 -9.09 5.29
C ALA A 9 -5.69 -8.83 4.47
N ILE A 10 -5.20 -7.60 4.47
CA ILE A 10 -3.90 -7.26 3.88
C ILE A 10 -2.84 -7.55 4.93
N VAL A 11 -2.06 -8.61 4.72
CA VAL A 11 -0.87 -8.89 5.52
C VAL A 11 0.22 -7.94 5.03
N VAL A 12 0.47 -6.88 5.79
CA VAL A 12 1.57 -5.95 5.52
C VAL A 12 2.78 -6.44 6.30
N ALA A 13 3.66 -7.18 5.64
CA ALA A 13 5.00 -7.42 6.13
C ALA A 13 5.90 -6.31 5.58
N GLY A 14 6.43 -5.46 6.45
CA GLY A 14 7.30 -4.35 6.05
C GLY A 14 8.39 -4.11 7.08
N LEU A 15 9.57 -3.76 6.61
CA LEU A 15 10.66 -3.28 7.44
C LEU A 15 10.62 -1.75 7.45
N CYS A 16 10.60 -1.14 8.61
CA CYS A 16 10.66 0.30 8.75
C CYS A 16 11.84 0.69 9.65
N LEU A 17 12.61 1.67 9.18
CA LEU A 17 13.69 2.29 9.93
C LEU A 17 13.21 3.66 10.38
N THR A 18 13.20 3.92 11.69
CA THR A 18 12.79 5.21 12.27
C THR A 18 13.96 5.91 12.92
N GLY A 19 14.04 7.22 12.74
CA GLY A 19 14.90 8.11 13.51
C GLY A 19 14.04 9.09 14.31
N PHE A 20 14.40 9.36 15.56
CA PHE A 20 13.74 10.36 16.38
C PHE A 20 14.60 11.60 16.52
N ALA A 21 14.00 12.77 16.28
CA ALA A 21 14.62 14.03 16.66
C ALA A 21 14.27 14.32 18.13
N GLN A 22 15.27 14.57 18.95
CA GLN A 22 15.11 14.92 20.36
C GLN A 22 15.50 16.39 20.54
N GLU A 23 14.51 17.24 20.78
CA GLU A 23 14.72 18.54 21.41
C GLU A 23 14.14 18.47 22.83
N GLU A 24 14.89 18.98 23.82
CA GLU A 24 14.42 19.06 25.20
C GLU A 24 13.17 19.95 25.27
N GLY A 25 12.02 19.34 25.63
CA GLY A 25 10.74 20.05 25.81
C GLY A 25 9.78 20.03 24.63
N ALA A 26 10.16 19.51 23.45
CA ALA A 26 9.27 19.37 22.31
C ALA A 26 8.59 17.99 22.27
N ALA A 27 7.41 17.92 21.65
CA ALA A 27 6.75 16.64 21.39
C ALA A 27 7.69 15.76 20.57
N ARG A 28 7.98 14.55 21.06
CA ARG A 28 8.82 13.59 20.34
C ARG A 28 8.09 13.15 19.08
N PHE A 29 8.70 13.30 17.93
CA PHE A 29 8.19 12.72 16.69
C PHE A 29 9.29 11.92 16.01
N GLY A 30 8.89 10.84 15.36
CA GLY A 30 9.77 9.99 14.59
C GLY A 30 9.43 10.06 13.11
N ILE A 31 10.45 10.03 12.28
CA ILE A 31 10.31 9.87 10.83
C ILE A 31 10.90 8.52 10.46
N GLY A 32 10.15 7.74 9.70
CA GLY A 32 10.57 6.43 9.22
C GLY A 32 10.44 6.29 7.72
N ILE A 33 11.28 5.43 7.16
CA ILE A 33 11.10 4.87 5.82
C ILE A 33 10.63 3.44 5.96
N LYS A 34 9.73 3.01 5.08
CA LYS A 34 9.18 1.66 5.11
C LYS A 34 9.10 1.05 3.73
N ALA A 35 9.19 -0.26 3.67
CA ALA A 35 8.98 -1.03 2.46
C ALA A 35 8.16 -2.28 2.79
N GLY A 36 7.25 -2.65 1.93
CA GLY A 36 6.39 -3.82 2.12
C GLY A 36 5.49 -4.07 0.93
N THR A 37 4.48 -4.92 1.11
CA THR A 37 3.50 -5.24 0.07
C THR A 37 2.78 -4.04 -0.54
N PRO A 38 2.46 -2.95 0.20
CA PRO A 38 1.87 -1.75 -0.39
C PRO A 38 2.91 -0.80 -1.02
N GLY A 39 4.16 -1.26 -1.21
CA GLY A 39 5.25 -0.49 -1.81
C GLY A 39 6.21 0.12 -0.80
N ALA A 40 6.99 1.10 -1.27
CA ALA A 40 7.88 1.91 -0.43
C ALA A 40 7.15 3.16 0.06
N GLY A 41 7.56 3.67 1.22
CA GLY A 41 6.90 4.83 1.79
C GLY A 41 7.63 5.47 2.94
N VAL A 42 6.99 6.50 3.47
CA VAL A 42 7.45 7.25 4.64
C VAL A 42 6.39 7.20 5.73
N GLU A 43 6.81 7.39 6.96
CA GLU A 43 5.91 7.40 8.10
C GLU A 43 6.36 8.44 9.13
N LEU A 44 5.38 9.12 9.72
CA LEU A 44 5.55 10.01 10.85
C LEU A 44 4.89 9.35 12.06
N GLY A 45 5.65 9.17 13.14
CA GLY A 45 5.17 8.64 14.40
C GLY A 45 5.26 9.66 15.52
N MET A 46 4.27 9.67 16.41
CA MET A 46 4.24 10.54 17.57
C MET A 46 3.72 9.76 18.78
N PRO A 47 4.53 9.57 19.83
CA PRO A 47 4.05 9.04 21.09
C PRO A 47 3.22 10.11 21.83
N PHE A 48 2.04 9.73 22.29
CA PHE A 48 1.16 10.60 23.09
C PHE A 48 1.33 10.35 24.58
N THR A 49 1.50 9.08 24.94
CA THR A 49 1.71 8.62 26.30
C THR A 49 2.74 7.49 26.31
N SER A 50 3.05 6.97 27.50
CA SER A 50 3.93 5.79 27.64
C SER A 50 3.39 4.51 26.97
N ASN A 51 2.12 4.46 26.63
CA ASN A 51 1.49 3.27 26.04
C ASN A 51 0.74 3.53 24.74
N PHE A 52 0.55 4.79 24.37
CA PHE A 52 -0.20 5.17 23.16
C PHE A 52 0.61 6.09 22.26
N GLY A 53 0.49 5.87 20.97
CA GLY A 53 1.05 6.71 19.93
C GLY A 53 0.14 6.81 18.71
N GLY A 54 0.48 7.70 17.80
CA GLY A 54 -0.17 7.82 16.50
C GLY A 54 0.83 7.78 15.38
N ARG A 55 0.40 7.30 14.22
CA ARG A 55 1.22 7.24 13.01
C ARG A 55 0.44 7.70 11.80
N LEU A 56 1.12 8.51 10.98
CA LEU A 56 0.67 8.88 9.64
C LEU A 56 1.66 8.30 8.64
N GLY A 57 1.19 7.52 7.68
CA GLY A 57 2.02 6.86 6.70
C GLY A 57 1.55 7.13 5.28
N PHE A 58 2.50 7.20 4.36
CA PHE A 58 2.26 7.24 2.92
C PHE A 58 3.10 6.15 2.25
N ASN A 59 2.48 5.37 1.36
CA ASN A 59 3.15 4.38 0.54
C ASN A 59 2.80 4.61 -0.92
N TYR A 60 3.77 4.33 -1.79
CA TYR A 60 3.59 4.40 -3.22
C TYR A 60 4.39 3.31 -3.93
N PHE A 61 3.78 2.70 -4.93
CA PHE A 61 4.43 1.77 -5.83
C PHE A 61 3.69 1.77 -7.17
N THR A 62 4.42 1.74 -8.26
CA THR A 62 3.86 1.57 -9.60
C THR A 62 4.65 0.52 -10.35
N TYR A 63 3.95 -0.30 -11.11
CA TYR A 63 4.53 -1.33 -11.96
C TYR A 63 3.74 -1.43 -13.24
N SER A 64 4.44 -1.29 -14.38
CA SER A 64 3.85 -1.44 -15.71
C SER A 64 4.45 -2.66 -16.38
N TYR A 65 3.62 -3.46 -16.98
CA TYR A 65 4.00 -4.67 -17.72
C TYR A 65 3.41 -4.65 -19.11
N ASP A 66 4.27 -4.71 -20.12
CA ASP A 66 3.89 -4.73 -21.52
C ASP A 66 4.31 -6.06 -22.15
N THR A 67 3.42 -6.71 -22.88
CA THR A 67 3.75 -7.91 -23.65
C THR A 67 2.94 -7.95 -24.94
N THR A 68 3.48 -8.65 -25.94
CA THR A 68 2.78 -8.89 -27.20
C THR A 68 2.74 -10.38 -27.48
N GLN A 69 1.55 -10.94 -27.60
CA GLN A 69 1.34 -12.34 -27.95
C GLN A 69 0.31 -12.47 -29.06
N GLU A 70 0.60 -13.28 -30.05
CA GLU A 70 -0.28 -13.57 -31.18
C GLU A 70 -0.83 -12.32 -31.88
N GLY A 71 -0.01 -11.26 -31.99
CA GLY A 71 -0.41 -9.99 -32.60
C GLY A 71 -1.28 -9.09 -31.75
N ILE A 72 -1.53 -9.46 -30.48
CA ILE A 72 -2.25 -8.65 -29.50
C ILE A 72 -1.24 -8.07 -28.49
N LYS A 73 -1.28 -6.76 -28.33
CA LYS A 73 -0.49 -6.02 -27.32
C LYS A 73 -1.31 -5.92 -26.04
N TYR A 74 -0.72 -6.39 -24.95
CA TYR A 74 -1.27 -6.32 -23.60
C TYR A 74 -0.44 -5.34 -22.78
N ASP A 75 -1.08 -4.31 -22.27
CA ASP A 75 -0.52 -3.33 -21.35
C ASP A 75 -1.23 -3.50 -20.01
N ALA A 76 -0.49 -3.71 -18.92
CA ALA A 76 -1.03 -3.81 -17.58
C ALA A 76 -0.30 -2.84 -16.66
N ASP A 77 -1.06 -1.95 -16.04
CA ASP A 77 -0.58 -0.95 -15.10
C ASP A 77 -1.12 -1.22 -13.70
N LEU A 78 -0.23 -1.34 -12.73
CA LEU A 78 -0.54 -1.47 -11.32
C LEU A 78 -0.04 -0.21 -10.60
N THR A 79 -0.93 0.51 -9.97
CA THR A 79 -0.60 1.63 -9.09
C THR A 79 -1.08 1.30 -7.68
N LEU A 80 -0.16 1.32 -6.71
CA LEU A 80 -0.47 1.19 -5.29
C LEU A 80 -0.17 2.52 -4.61
N GLN A 81 -1.19 3.11 -4.02
CA GLN A 81 -1.08 4.35 -3.27
C GLN A 81 -1.91 4.24 -2.00
N THR A 82 -1.28 4.41 -0.86
CA THR A 82 -1.97 4.29 0.43
C THR A 82 -1.53 5.38 1.38
N VAL A 83 -2.50 6.05 2.00
CA VAL A 83 -2.30 6.92 3.16
C VAL A 83 -2.89 6.22 4.37
N ALA A 84 -2.13 6.12 5.45
CA ALA A 84 -2.53 5.46 6.70
C ALA A 84 -2.59 6.47 7.84
N ALA A 85 -3.66 6.44 8.64
CA ALA A 85 -3.76 7.11 9.92
C ALA A 85 -4.07 6.06 10.99
N LEU A 86 -3.10 5.81 11.87
CA LEU A 86 -3.13 4.70 12.82
C LEU A 86 -2.92 5.21 14.25
N LEU A 87 -3.59 4.55 15.18
CA LEU A 87 -3.33 4.63 16.62
C LEU A 87 -2.66 3.33 17.05
N ASP A 88 -1.61 3.46 17.81
CA ASP A 88 -0.81 2.36 18.32
C ASP A 88 -0.97 2.26 19.85
N TRP A 89 -1.26 1.08 20.30
CA TRP A 89 -1.31 0.74 21.71
C TRP A 89 -0.24 -0.29 22.04
N HIS A 90 0.57 0.01 23.06
CA HIS A 90 1.61 -0.85 23.59
C HIS A 90 1.16 -1.39 24.97
N PRO A 91 0.45 -2.52 25.03
CA PRO A 91 -0.17 -3.02 26.27
C PRO A 91 0.80 -3.20 27.43
N THR A 92 2.04 -3.56 27.11
CA THR A 92 3.10 -3.83 28.10
C THR A 92 4.07 -2.66 28.27
N GLY A 93 3.85 -1.53 27.58
CA GLY A 93 4.82 -0.43 27.51
C GLY A 93 6.15 -0.79 26.82
N GLY A 94 6.21 -1.97 26.22
CA GLY A 94 7.38 -2.49 25.50
C GLY A 94 7.17 -2.53 23.98
N SER A 95 7.93 -3.38 23.32
CA SER A 95 7.98 -3.46 21.85
C SER A 95 6.71 -4.02 21.19
N PHE A 96 5.88 -4.77 21.89
CA PHE A 96 4.65 -5.31 21.32
C PHE A 96 3.60 -4.21 21.12
N ARG A 97 2.99 -4.22 19.94
CA ARG A 97 2.08 -3.17 19.49
C ARG A 97 0.80 -3.75 18.89
N VAL A 98 -0.32 -3.15 19.25
CA VAL A 98 -1.62 -3.33 18.58
C VAL A 98 -1.96 -2.01 17.90
N SER A 99 -2.26 -2.05 16.63
CA SER A 99 -2.56 -0.87 15.81
C SER A 99 -4.00 -0.92 15.30
N GLY A 100 -4.68 0.20 15.33
CA GLY A 100 -5.99 0.37 14.74
C GLY A 100 -6.12 1.72 14.05
N GLY A 101 -6.91 1.78 12.97
CA GLY A 101 -7.10 3.04 12.27
C GLY A 101 -7.76 2.91 10.92
N VAL A 102 -7.45 3.84 10.04
CA VAL A 102 -8.03 3.91 8.70
C VAL A 102 -6.92 4.03 7.64
N LEU A 103 -7.16 3.40 6.52
CA LEU A 103 -6.36 3.53 5.31
C LEU A 103 -7.19 4.25 4.26
N TYR A 104 -6.62 5.28 3.64
CA TYR A 104 -7.09 5.78 2.37
C TYR A 104 -6.37 5.01 1.27
N ASN A 105 -7.14 4.34 0.42
CA ASN A 105 -6.65 3.43 -0.60
C ASN A 105 -6.91 4.03 -1.98
N GLY A 106 -5.86 4.42 -2.66
CA GLY A 106 -5.87 4.87 -4.05
C GLY A 106 -5.29 3.83 -5.01
N ASN A 107 -5.39 2.55 -4.66
CA ASN A 107 -4.87 1.48 -5.50
C ASN A 107 -5.74 1.33 -6.75
N GLU A 108 -5.07 1.14 -7.89
CA GLU A 108 -5.69 1.00 -9.20
C GLU A 108 -4.97 -0.06 -10.02
N VAL A 109 -5.74 -0.87 -10.72
CA VAL A 109 -5.23 -1.83 -11.70
C VAL A 109 -5.91 -1.54 -13.04
N GLU A 110 -5.12 -1.16 -14.04
CA GLU A 110 -5.59 -0.99 -15.41
C GLU A 110 -5.00 -2.07 -16.32
N GLY A 111 -5.84 -2.65 -17.16
CA GLY A 111 -5.44 -3.56 -18.22
C GLY A 111 -5.96 -3.07 -19.58
N LYS A 112 -5.11 -3.09 -20.58
CA LYS A 112 -5.47 -2.74 -21.96
C LYS A 112 -5.00 -3.84 -22.89
N ALA A 113 -5.87 -4.26 -23.80
CA ALA A 113 -5.52 -5.17 -24.90
C ALA A 113 -5.88 -4.53 -26.22
N LYS A 114 -4.91 -4.44 -27.13
CA LYS A 114 -5.06 -3.88 -28.46
C LYS A 114 -4.52 -4.87 -29.48
N VAL A 115 -5.26 -5.03 -30.58
CA VAL A 115 -4.74 -5.72 -31.77
C VAL A 115 -3.63 -4.87 -32.40
N GLY A 116 -2.48 -5.49 -32.67
CA GLY A 116 -1.36 -4.83 -33.34
C GLY A 116 -1.67 -4.47 -34.80
N ALA A 117 -0.77 -3.70 -35.41
CA ALA A 117 -0.93 -3.25 -36.81
C ALA A 117 -1.03 -4.41 -37.85
N GLY A 118 -0.56 -5.61 -37.50
CA GLY A 118 -0.64 -6.80 -38.31
C GLY A 118 -2.00 -7.52 -38.29
N GLY A 119 -2.94 -7.06 -37.44
CA GLY A 119 -4.20 -7.76 -37.22
C GLY A 119 -4.06 -8.98 -36.29
N VAL A 120 -5.17 -9.67 -36.07
CA VAL A 120 -5.24 -10.94 -35.36
C VAL A 120 -6.06 -11.94 -36.17
N ASP A 121 -5.56 -13.17 -36.31
CA ASP A 121 -6.29 -14.25 -36.95
C ASP A 121 -7.17 -14.96 -35.92
N ILE A 122 -8.48 -14.98 -36.21
CA ILE A 122 -9.45 -15.73 -35.38
C ILE A 122 -10.17 -16.68 -36.30
N ASN A 123 -9.94 -17.97 -36.17
CA ASN A 123 -10.52 -19.04 -37.00
C ASN A 123 -10.27 -18.86 -38.49
N GLY A 124 -9.10 -18.41 -38.93
CA GLY A 124 -8.74 -18.21 -40.31
C GLY A 124 -9.23 -16.89 -40.93
N ILE A 125 -9.81 -15.99 -40.11
CA ILE A 125 -10.23 -14.65 -40.52
C ILE A 125 -9.33 -13.63 -39.83
N ASN A 126 -8.65 -12.81 -40.66
CA ASN A 126 -7.80 -11.75 -40.10
C ASN A 126 -8.63 -10.49 -39.80
N TYR A 127 -8.62 -10.07 -38.54
CA TYR A 127 -9.28 -8.87 -38.03
C TYR A 127 -8.26 -7.75 -37.81
N THR A 128 -8.53 -6.58 -38.33
CA THR A 128 -7.70 -5.40 -38.13
C THR A 128 -7.96 -4.75 -36.77
N ALA A 129 -7.02 -3.92 -36.31
CA ALA A 129 -7.15 -3.16 -35.04
C ALA A 129 -8.41 -2.29 -34.97
N ASP A 130 -8.83 -1.71 -36.14
CA ASP A 130 -10.03 -0.86 -36.21
C ASP A 130 -11.32 -1.66 -36.08
N GLN A 131 -11.32 -2.94 -36.50
CA GLN A 131 -12.48 -3.82 -36.40
C GLN A 131 -12.68 -4.39 -35.00
N VAL A 132 -11.60 -4.70 -34.28
CA VAL A 132 -11.65 -5.28 -32.95
C VAL A 132 -11.70 -4.18 -31.88
N GLY A 133 -11.02 -3.06 -32.09
CA GLY A 133 -10.91 -1.96 -31.16
C GLY A 133 -9.94 -2.24 -30.00
N THR A 134 -10.17 -1.59 -28.86
CA THR A 134 -9.35 -1.72 -27.65
C THR A 134 -10.22 -2.22 -26.52
N LEU A 135 -9.85 -3.34 -25.92
CA LEU A 135 -10.42 -3.80 -24.67
C LEU A 135 -9.70 -3.09 -23.50
N LYS A 136 -10.46 -2.51 -22.58
CA LYS A 136 -9.95 -1.89 -21.37
C LYS A 136 -10.65 -2.50 -20.16
N ALA A 137 -9.88 -2.87 -19.17
CA ALA A 137 -10.37 -3.30 -17.88
C ALA A 137 -9.75 -2.41 -16.81
N LYS A 138 -10.56 -1.91 -15.89
CA LYS A 138 -10.12 -1.11 -14.75
C LYS A 138 -10.75 -1.66 -13.50
N VAL A 139 -9.94 -1.84 -12.46
CA VAL A 139 -10.38 -2.27 -11.13
C VAL A 139 -9.97 -1.19 -10.14
N ASP A 140 -10.99 -0.59 -9.53
CA ASP A 140 -10.84 0.37 -8.45
C ASP A 140 -11.22 -0.29 -7.12
N PHE A 141 -10.54 0.08 -6.05
CA PHE A 141 -10.81 -0.40 -4.71
C PHE A 141 -11.53 0.67 -3.88
N ASN A 142 -12.18 0.25 -2.79
CA ASN A 142 -12.78 1.21 -1.86
C ASN A 142 -11.71 2.15 -1.31
N ASN A 143 -11.98 3.45 -1.39
CA ASN A 143 -11.03 4.48 -0.98
C ASN A 143 -10.74 4.48 0.52
N ILE A 144 -11.66 4.01 1.36
CA ILE A 144 -11.48 3.95 2.82
C ILE A 144 -11.62 2.51 3.27
N ALA A 145 -10.60 2.04 4.00
CA ALA A 145 -10.57 0.72 4.61
C ALA A 145 -10.22 0.82 6.09
N PRO A 146 -10.96 0.15 6.99
CA PRO A 146 -10.54 0.00 8.38
C PRO A 146 -9.30 -0.88 8.46
N TYR A 147 -8.41 -0.56 9.39
CA TYR A 147 -7.18 -1.30 9.64
C TYR A 147 -7.10 -1.74 11.09
N VAL A 148 -6.72 -2.99 11.29
CA VAL A 148 -6.31 -3.54 12.59
C VAL A 148 -5.07 -4.39 12.36
N GLY A 149 -4.06 -4.25 13.20
CA GLY A 149 -2.80 -4.97 13.06
C GLY A 149 -2.11 -5.20 14.40
N ILE A 150 -1.16 -6.11 14.38
CA ILE A 150 -0.22 -6.36 15.47
C ILE A 150 1.20 -6.22 14.93
N GLY A 151 2.13 -5.80 15.76
CA GLY A 151 3.50 -5.61 15.35
C GLY A 151 4.48 -5.51 16.51
N TRP A 152 5.75 -5.34 16.17
CA TRP A 152 6.83 -5.10 17.11
C TRP A 152 7.55 -3.82 16.73
N ASP A 153 7.74 -2.96 17.73
CA ASP A 153 8.39 -1.68 17.60
C ASP A 153 9.52 -1.59 18.64
N THR A 154 10.76 -1.59 18.18
CA THR A 154 11.91 -1.53 19.07
C THR A 154 12.27 -0.10 19.51
N SER A 155 11.63 0.91 18.93
CA SER A 155 11.87 2.32 19.23
C SER A 155 10.98 2.86 20.34
N PHE A 156 9.89 2.17 20.67
CA PHE A 156 8.93 2.61 21.69
C PHE A 156 9.43 2.26 23.11
N GLY A 157 9.23 3.17 24.06
CA GLY A 157 9.57 2.97 25.48
C GLY A 157 11.05 3.04 25.85
N ALA A 158 11.95 3.23 24.87
CA ALA A 158 13.38 3.39 25.11
C ALA A 158 13.85 4.80 24.70
N GLU A 159 14.89 5.32 25.35
CA GLU A 159 15.59 6.54 24.89
C GLU A 159 16.44 6.28 23.64
N ARG A 160 15.90 5.53 22.69
CA ARG A 160 16.59 5.15 21.46
C ARG A 160 16.26 6.14 20.38
N GLN A 161 17.29 6.64 19.71
CA GLN A 161 17.16 7.53 18.55
C GLN A 161 16.80 6.76 17.27
N TRP A 162 16.95 5.44 17.25
CA TRP A 162 16.72 4.58 16.09
C TRP A 162 15.97 3.32 16.49
N GLY A 163 15.03 2.91 15.69
CA GLY A 163 14.27 1.69 15.90
C GLY A 163 13.87 1.01 14.59
N ILE A 164 13.56 -0.28 14.69
CA ILE A 164 13.01 -1.10 13.62
C ILE A 164 11.65 -1.56 14.09
N TYR A 165 10.66 -1.52 13.22
CA TYR A 165 9.37 -2.12 13.50
C TYR A 165 8.84 -2.97 12.34
N LEU A 166 8.08 -3.98 12.70
CA LEU A 166 7.42 -4.93 11.82
C LEU A 166 5.92 -4.90 12.06
#